data_135f56757713ba0887cc7966a33c3dbc
#
_entry.id   135f56757713ba0887cc7966a33c3dbc
#
_cell.length_a   1.000
_cell.length_b   1.000
_cell.length_c   1.000
_cell.angle_alpha   90.00
_cell.angle_beta   90.00
_cell.angle_gamma   90.00
#
_symmetry.space_group_name_H-M   'P 1'
#
loop_
_entity.id
_entity.type
_entity.pdbx_description
1 polymer ?
#
loop_
_entity_poly.entity_id
_entity_poly.type
_entity_poly.pdbx_seq_one_letter_code
_entity_poly.pdbx_strand_id
1 'polypeptide(L)'
;MNTTPSTINKTMDGIDNSDDLKNILQDGDVTKCGDSLIFNPFNNENKEITLNDVQSILKRYGITTPIHNLELYKRAFIHSSYTKRSHHENQSNNITIMPCPSDCMQLKTKSNERLEFIGDGVLELITKYYLYRRFPKADEGFMTEKKIALVKNEHIGKLAYEMHINKWLIISKYAEEKKIRTNLKKLGCLFEAFIGALFLDFNKISVKDEDGWFKNVFVTGPGFQMAQIFVESVFESHVDWTKIINTDDNYKNILQVKIQKEFKTTPDYLEISHTIDEGYEMGVYLCLGKPLHQLNIGDSVPFEIYGSFQRIQEILMEQTYVFVLLGKGIHKIKKKAEQMR
;
A
#
# COMPACT_ATOMS: atom_id res chain seq x y z
N MET A 1 33.93 -32.82 45.25
CA MET A 1 33.54 -31.42 45.14
C MET A 1 32.47 -31.33 44.07
N ASN A 2 31.24 -31.21 44.56
CA ASN A 2 30.05 -31.13 43.71
C ASN A 2 29.87 -29.69 43.23
N THR A 3 29.76 -29.48 41.94
CA THR A 3 29.25 -28.22 41.37
C THR A 3 28.04 -28.53 40.50
N THR A 4 26.87 -28.21 41.02
CA THR A 4 25.57 -28.19 40.33
C THR A 4 25.52 -27.08 39.30
N PRO A 5 24.91 -27.28 38.12
CA PRO A 5 24.67 -26.19 37.20
C PRO A 5 23.40 -25.40 37.64
N SER A 6 23.59 -24.08 37.77
CA SER A 6 22.52 -23.14 38.06
C SER A 6 21.54 -23.02 36.85
N THR A 7 20.31 -23.41 37.08
CA THR A 7 19.17 -23.22 36.21
C THR A 7 18.86 -21.70 36.12
N ILE A 8 19.10 -21.09 35.00
CA ILE A 8 18.65 -19.72 34.72
C ILE A 8 17.17 -19.79 34.36
N ASN A 9 16.32 -19.53 35.36
CA ASN A 9 14.90 -19.21 35.12
C ASN A 9 14.83 -17.83 34.44
N LYS A 10 14.68 -17.80 33.11
CA LYS A 10 14.13 -16.63 32.43
C LYS A 10 12.64 -16.61 32.70
N THR A 11 12.23 -15.79 33.63
CA THR A 11 10.86 -15.29 33.77
C THR A 11 10.52 -14.57 32.47
N MET A 12 9.58 -15.13 31.70
CA MET A 12 8.90 -14.38 30.64
C MET A 12 8.06 -13.34 31.35
N ASP A 13 8.50 -12.08 31.30
CA ASP A 13 7.74 -10.92 31.75
C ASP A 13 6.45 -10.84 30.95
N GLY A 14 5.37 -10.55 31.68
CA GLY A 14 4.00 -10.61 31.23
C GLY A 14 3.73 -9.76 30.00
N ILE A 15 3.18 -10.40 29.00
CA ILE A 15 2.44 -9.73 27.92
C ILE A 15 1.27 -9.02 28.59
N ASP A 16 1.23 -7.72 28.46
CA ASP A 16 0.26 -6.84 29.10
C ASP A 16 -1.16 -7.20 28.63
N ASN A 17 -1.95 -7.84 29.49
CA ASN A 17 -3.33 -8.24 29.22
C ASN A 17 -4.24 -7.08 28.74
N SER A 18 -3.82 -5.84 28.93
CA SER A 18 -4.55 -4.64 28.52
C SER A 18 -4.53 -4.41 27.01
N ASP A 19 -3.43 -4.74 26.34
CA ASP A 19 -3.31 -4.55 24.88
C ASP A 19 -4.02 -5.66 24.10
N ASP A 20 -4.02 -6.87 24.60
CA ASP A 20 -4.80 -7.98 24.03
C ASP A 20 -6.30 -7.69 24.09
N LEU A 21 -6.81 -7.18 25.20
CA LEU A 21 -8.23 -6.81 25.34
C LEU A 21 -8.62 -5.64 24.39
N LYS A 22 -7.76 -4.66 24.20
CA LYS A 22 -8.00 -3.56 23.24
C LYS A 22 -8.06 -4.09 21.79
N ASN A 23 -7.14 -4.96 21.43
CA ASN A 23 -7.10 -5.58 20.10
C ASN A 23 -8.36 -6.42 19.83
N ILE A 24 -8.83 -7.16 20.84
CA ILE A 24 -10.06 -7.96 20.78
C ILE A 24 -11.30 -7.08 20.60
N LEU A 25 -11.42 -5.99 21.36
CA LEU A 25 -12.58 -5.09 21.28
C LEU A 25 -12.62 -4.27 19.99
N GLN A 26 -11.48 -4.09 19.31
CA GLN A 26 -11.38 -3.46 18.00
C GLN A 26 -11.59 -4.43 16.84
N ASP A 27 -11.62 -5.73 17.12
CA ASP A 27 -11.85 -6.76 16.13
C ASP A 27 -13.32 -6.79 15.72
N GLY A 28 -13.61 -6.39 14.51
CA GLY A 28 -14.99 -6.31 14.00
C GLY A 28 -15.70 -7.66 13.85
N ASP A 29 -14.94 -8.78 13.88
CA ASP A 29 -15.51 -10.14 13.88
C ASP A 29 -15.85 -10.62 15.30
N VAL A 30 -15.57 -9.80 16.35
CA VAL A 30 -15.93 -10.07 17.74
C VAL A 30 -17.19 -9.28 18.11
N THR A 31 -18.22 -9.99 18.54
CA THR A 31 -19.47 -9.40 19.04
C THR A 31 -19.60 -9.63 20.54
N LYS A 32 -20.01 -8.60 21.27
CA LYS A 32 -20.34 -8.71 22.70
C LYS A 32 -21.79 -9.17 22.86
N CYS A 33 -21.98 -10.28 23.54
CA CYS A 33 -23.30 -10.81 23.85
C CYS A 33 -23.43 -10.99 25.38
N GLY A 34 -24.03 -10.01 26.07
CA GLY A 34 -24.00 -9.95 27.54
C GLY A 34 -22.57 -9.78 28.05
N ASP A 35 -22.15 -10.69 28.93
CA ASP A 35 -20.78 -10.71 29.50
C ASP A 35 -19.79 -11.57 28.67
N SER A 36 -20.24 -12.16 27.56
CA SER A 36 -19.42 -13.04 26.71
C SER A 36 -19.02 -12.32 25.42
N LEU A 37 -17.80 -12.60 24.95
CA LEU A 37 -17.29 -12.18 23.65
C LEU A 37 -17.37 -13.37 22.69
N ILE A 38 -17.96 -13.17 21.52
CA ILE A 38 -18.13 -14.21 20.50
C ILE A 38 -17.35 -13.79 19.26
N PHE A 39 -16.39 -14.61 18.85
CA PHE A 39 -15.65 -14.45 17.59
C PHE A 39 -16.29 -15.27 16.48
N ASN A 40 -16.79 -14.60 15.44
CA ASN A 40 -17.43 -15.23 14.29
C ASN A 40 -16.96 -14.60 12.97
N PRO A 41 -15.84 -15.04 12.41
CA PRO A 41 -15.31 -14.52 11.15
C PRO A 41 -15.85 -15.27 9.92
N PHE A 42 -16.67 -16.31 10.09
CA PHE A 42 -17.07 -17.19 9.01
C PHE A 42 -17.92 -16.48 7.96
N ASN A 43 -17.52 -16.63 6.68
CA ASN A 43 -18.14 -16.01 5.54
C ASN A 43 -18.35 -17.05 4.44
N ASN A 44 -19.60 -17.33 4.13
CA ASN A 44 -20.00 -18.34 3.13
C ASN A 44 -19.84 -17.84 1.67
N GLU A 45 -19.60 -16.55 1.46
CA GLU A 45 -19.28 -16.00 0.13
C GLU A 45 -17.87 -16.35 -0.35
N ASN A 46 -17.00 -16.81 0.55
CA ASN A 46 -15.63 -17.17 0.24
C ASN A 46 -15.57 -18.37 -0.71
N LYS A 47 -14.73 -18.26 -1.76
CA LYS A 47 -14.48 -19.34 -2.71
C LYS A 47 -12.99 -19.55 -2.86
N GLU A 48 -12.53 -20.80 -2.77
CA GLU A 48 -11.11 -21.10 -2.98
C GLU A 48 -10.81 -21.18 -4.47
N ILE A 49 -9.71 -20.57 -4.89
CA ILE A 49 -9.24 -20.60 -6.27
C ILE A 49 -8.76 -22.01 -6.64
N THR A 50 -9.10 -22.46 -7.84
CA THR A 50 -8.69 -23.79 -8.36
C THR A 50 -7.48 -23.66 -9.29
N LEU A 51 -6.85 -24.80 -9.58
CA LEU A 51 -5.76 -24.91 -10.54
C LEU A 51 -6.16 -24.36 -11.92
N ASN A 52 -7.37 -24.69 -12.39
CA ASN A 52 -7.88 -24.23 -13.67
C ASN A 52 -8.11 -22.73 -13.69
N ASP A 53 -8.56 -22.13 -12.57
CA ASP A 53 -8.74 -20.69 -12.46
C ASP A 53 -7.40 -19.97 -12.58
N VAL A 54 -6.39 -20.40 -11.80
CA VAL A 54 -5.04 -19.82 -11.85
C VAL A 54 -4.46 -19.94 -13.26
N GLN A 55 -4.53 -21.14 -13.84
CA GLN A 55 -3.99 -21.38 -15.18
C GLN A 55 -4.70 -20.50 -16.25
N SER A 56 -6.01 -20.29 -16.10
CA SER A 56 -6.80 -19.45 -16.99
C SER A 56 -6.41 -17.97 -16.89
N ILE A 57 -6.17 -17.48 -15.66
CA ILE A 57 -5.66 -16.13 -15.42
C ILE A 57 -4.29 -15.97 -16.08
N LEU A 58 -3.35 -16.86 -15.79
CA LEU A 58 -1.98 -16.79 -16.31
C LEU A 58 -1.93 -16.86 -17.83
N LYS A 59 -2.74 -17.77 -18.44
CA LYS A 59 -2.85 -17.91 -19.90
C LYS A 59 -3.34 -16.63 -20.57
N ARG A 60 -4.29 -15.92 -19.96
CA ARG A 60 -4.79 -14.63 -20.49
C ARG A 60 -3.68 -13.60 -20.64
N TYR A 61 -2.68 -13.65 -19.76
CA TYR A 61 -1.55 -12.71 -19.72
C TYR A 61 -0.23 -13.36 -20.20
N GLY A 62 -0.32 -14.32 -21.11
CA GLY A 62 0.83 -14.82 -21.88
C GLY A 62 1.60 -15.97 -21.23
N ILE A 63 1.18 -16.49 -20.07
CA ILE A 63 1.83 -17.63 -19.43
C ILE A 63 1.04 -18.91 -19.68
N THR A 64 1.56 -19.77 -20.56
CA THR A 64 0.96 -21.06 -20.90
C THR A 64 1.58 -22.23 -20.14
N THR A 65 2.73 -22.01 -19.50
CA THR A 65 3.44 -23.02 -18.71
C THR A 65 2.59 -23.40 -17.48
N PRO A 66 2.43 -24.70 -17.18
CA PRO A 66 1.71 -25.15 -16.00
C PRO A 66 2.33 -24.65 -14.71
N ILE A 67 1.50 -24.27 -13.75
CA ILE A 67 1.97 -23.92 -12.39
C ILE A 67 2.47 -25.17 -11.66
N HIS A 68 3.40 -24.98 -10.72
CA HIS A 68 4.03 -26.06 -9.97
C HIS A 68 3.43 -26.24 -8.57
N ASN A 69 2.97 -25.14 -7.95
CA ASN A 69 2.50 -25.14 -6.56
C ASN A 69 1.23 -24.29 -6.39
N LEU A 70 0.07 -24.94 -6.47
CA LEU A 70 -1.23 -24.26 -6.30
C LEU A 70 -1.39 -23.62 -4.90
N GLU A 71 -0.76 -24.16 -3.85
CA GLU A 71 -0.91 -23.66 -2.49
C GLU A 71 -0.33 -22.25 -2.31
N LEU A 72 0.67 -21.84 -3.10
CA LEU A 72 1.15 -20.47 -3.14
C LEU A 72 0.05 -19.51 -3.61
N TYR A 73 -0.65 -19.87 -4.69
CA TYR A 73 -1.74 -19.05 -5.21
C TYR A 73 -2.94 -19.03 -4.28
N LYS A 74 -3.35 -20.18 -3.72
CA LYS A 74 -4.42 -20.20 -2.70
C LYS A 74 -4.09 -19.25 -1.56
N ARG A 75 -2.84 -19.27 -1.07
CA ARG A 75 -2.39 -18.38 -0.01
C ARG A 75 -2.41 -16.90 -0.41
N ALA A 76 -2.12 -16.56 -1.67
CA ALA A 76 -2.18 -15.18 -2.14
C ALA A 76 -3.57 -14.55 -1.97
N PHE A 77 -4.62 -15.34 -1.96
CA PHE A 77 -6.00 -14.89 -1.78
C PHE A 77 -6.48 -14.85 -0.32
N ILE A 78 -5.65 -15.18 0.68
CA ILE A 78 -6.06 -15.20 2.09
C ILE A 78 -5.73 -13.84 2.74
N HIS A 79 -6.76 -13.06 3.00
CA HIS A 79 -6.62 -11.83 3.79
C HIS A 79 -6.43 -12.15 5.28
N SER A 80 -5.68 -11.32 6.02
CA SER A 80 -5.41 -11.51 7.45
C SER A 80 -6.67 -11.64 8.31
N SER A 81 -7.80 -11.03 7.90
CA SER A 81 -9.08 -11.17 8.59
C SER A 81 -9.60 -12.62 8.68
N TYR A 82 -9.20 -13.52 7.77
CA TYR A 82 -9.65 -14.91 7.74
C TYR A 82 -8.60 -15.90 8.26
N THR A 83 -7.77 -15.44 9.18
CA THR A 83 -6.75 -16.29 9.82
C THR A 83 -7.07 -16.51 11.28
N LYS A 84 -6.54 -17.62 11.82
CA LYS A 84 -6.56 -17.88 13.26
C LYS A 84 -5.79 -16.78 14.00
N ARG A 85 -6.29 -16.36 15.14
CA ARG A 85 -5.72 -15.30 15.97
C ARG A 85 -5.35 -15.88 17.33
N SER A 86 -4.05 -15.89 17.65
CA SER A 86 -3.52 -16.50 18.88
C SER A 86 -4.12 -15.91 20.16
N HIS A 87 -4.41 -14.60 20.17
CA HIS A 87 -5.04 -13.93 21.31
C HIS A 87 -6.51 -14.34 21.52
N HIS A 88 -7.22 -14.88 20.51
CA HIS A 88 -8.54 -15.46 20.68
C HIS A 88 -8.49 -16.88 21.28
N GLU A 89 -7.39 -17.60 21.08
CA GLU A 89 -7.19 -18.94 21.63
C GLU A 89 -6.74 -18.90 23.11
N ASN A 90 -6.43 -17.71 23.65
CA ASN A 90 -6.06 -17.54 25.04
C ASN A 90 -7.29 -17.61 25.93
N GLN A 91 -7.37 -18.66 26.75
CA GLN A 91 -8.51 -18.91 27.67
C GLN A 91 -8.75 -17.76 28.67
N SER A 92 -7.73 -16.96 28.99
CA SER A 92 -7.87 -15.81 29.90
C SER A 92 -8.74 -14.69 29.32
N ASN A 93 -8.93 -14.63 28.01
CA ASN A 93 -9.67 -13.57 27.33
C ASN A 93 -11.19 -13.80 27.23
N ASN A 94 -11.68 -14.97 27.71
CA ASN A 94 -13.09 -15.33 27.78
C ASN A 94 -13.86 -15.17 26.44
N ILE A 95 -13.21 -15.54 25.33
CA ILE A 95 -13.78 -15.46 23.98
C ILE A 95 -14.32 -16.84 23.59
N THR A 96 -15.56 -16.88 23.14
CA THR A 96 -16.15 -18.08 22.53
C THR A 96 -15.88 -18.02 21.00
N ILE A 97 -15.06 -18.96 20.53
CA ILE A 97 -14.85 -19.12 19.07
C ILE A 97 -15.99 -19.93 18.50
N MET A 98 -16.74 -19.36 17.55
CA MET A 98 -17.82 -20.08 16.87
C MET A 98 -17.27 -21.30 16.13
N PRO A 99 -17.95 -22.45 16.17
CA PRO A 99 -17.61 -23.58 15.32
C PRO A 99 -17.81 -23.22 13.85
N CYS A 100 -16.94 -23.75 12.98
CA CYS A 100 -17.06 -23.49 11.55
C CYS A 100 -18.36 -24.07 10.99
N PRO A 101 -19.24 -23.24 10.40
CA PRO A 101 -20.43 -23.73 9.71
C PRO A 101 -20.08 -24.65 8.54
N SER A 102 -20.97 -25.59 8.19
CA SER A 102 -20.72 -26.58 7.14
C SER A 102 -20.61 -25.99 5.74
N ASP A 103 -21.15 -24.78 5.50
CA ASP A 103 -21.11 -24.02 4.27
C ASP A 103 -19.94 -23.01 4.22
N CYS A 104 -19.09 -23.00 5.25
CA CYS A 104 -17.96 -22.10 5.36
C CYS A 104 -16.62 -22.84 5.29
N MET A 105 -15.57 -22.16 4.88
CA MET A 105 -14.21 -22.69 4.93
C MET A 105 -13.61 -22.57 6.33
N GLN A 106 -12.75 -23.52 6.70
CA GLN A 106 -11.97 -23.44 7.92
C GLN A 106 -11.02 -22.24 7.90
N LEU A 107 -10.81 -21.60 9.05
CA LEU A 107 -9.85 -20.51 9.21
C LEU A 107 -8.45 -20.97 8.79
N LYS A 108 -7.78 -20.12 8.08
CA LYS A 108 -6.41 -20.37 7.60
C LYS A 108 -5.40 -20.02 8.71
N THR A 109 -4.19 -20.56 8.62
CA THR A 109 -3.12 -20.27 9.59
C THR A 109 -2.21 -19.12 9.17
N LYS A 110 -2.20 -18.77 7.89
CA LYS A 110 -1.27 -17.79 7.30
C LYS A 110 -2.00 -16.92 6.28
N SER A 111 -1.79 -15.61 6.37
CA SER A 111 -2.27 -14.63 5.41
C SER A 111 -1.36 -14.52 4.17
N ASN A 112 -1.75 -13.66 3.24
CA ASN A 112 -1.00 -13.32 2.04
C ASN A 112 0.11 -12.28 2.27
N GLU A 113 0.24 -11.67 3.43
CA GLU A 113 1.13 -10.53 3.70
C GLU A 113 2.60 -10.79 3.33
N ARG A 114 3.11 -12.00 3.55
CA ARG A 114 4.49 -12.34 3.14
C ARG A 114 4.66 -12.49 1.62
N LEU A 115 3.60 -12.87 0.92
CA LEU A 115 3.59 -12.91 -0.55
C LEU A 115 3.46 -11.51 -1.13
N GLU A 116 2.64 -10.66 -0.51
CA GLU A 116 2.53 -9.23 -0.80
C GLU A 116 3.90 -8.56 -0.69
N PHE A 117 4.61 -8.76 0.42
CA PHE A 117 5.94 -8.18 0.65
C PHE A 117 6.95 -8.50 -0.46
N ILE A 118 7.05 -9.77 -0.90
CA ILE A 118 7.96 -10.13 -2.00
C ILE A 118 7.44 -9.65 -3.35
N GLY A 119 6.12 -9.70 -3.54
CA GLY A 119 5.48 -9.30 -4.79
C GLY A 119 5.59 -7.81 -5.08
N ASP A 120 5.51 -6.95 -4.05
CA ASP A 120 5.77 -5.51 -4.16
C ASP A 120 7.17 -5.25 -4.74
N GLY A 121 8.22 -5.86 -4.17
CA GLY A 121 9.59 -5.71 -4.67
C GLY A 121 9.75 -6.19 -6.12
N VAL A 122 9.13 -7.31 -6.48
CA VAL A 122 9.15 -7.86 -7.85
C VAL A 122 8.42 -6.92 -8.81
N LEU A 123 7.22 -6.44 -8.43
CA LEU A 123 6.43 -5.50 -9.23
C LEU A 123 7.18 -4.18 -9.45
N GLU A 124 7.79 -3.65 -8.40
CA GLU A 124 8.53 -2.39 -8.48
C GLU A 124 9.71 -2.49 -9.46
N LEU A 125 10.49 -3.58 -9.37
CA LEU A 125 11.62 -3.80 -10.27
C LEU A 125 11.17 -3.97 -11.72
N ILE A 126 10.14 -4.77 -11.96
CA ILE A 126 9.56 -4.99 -13.30
C ILE A 126 9.07 -3.67 -13.88
N THR A 127 8.34 -2.87 -13.09
CA THR A 127 7.80 -1.58 -13.53
C THR A 127 8.91 -0.61 -13.91
N LYS A 128 9.99 -0.51 -13.10
CA LYS A 128 11.16 0.32 -13.42
C LYS A 128 11.83 -0.13 -14.73
N TYR A 129 12.04 -1.44 -14.88
CA TYR A 129 12.64 -2.01 -16.07
C TYR A 129 11.78 -1.79 -17.33
N TYR A 130 10.46 -1.94 -17.19
CA TYR A 130 9.49 -1.70 -18.26
C TYR A 130 9.52 -0.23 -18.70
N LEU A 131 9.46 0.73 -17.77
CA LEU A 131 9.51 2.15 -18.08
C LEU A 131 10.84 2.56 -18.72
N TYR A 132 11.97 2.04 -18.23
CA TYR A 132 13.28 2.28 -18.80
C TYR A 132 13.36 1.88 -20.30
N ARG A 133 12.79 0.72 -20.64
CA ARG A 133 12.73 0.25 -22.04
C ARG A 133 11.73 1.02 -22.89
N ARG A 134 10.57 1.36 -22.31
CA ARG A 134 9.48 2.02 -23.04
C ARG A 134 9.79 3.48 -23.34
N PHE A 135 10.51 4.17 -22.48
CA PHE A 135 10.82 5.58 -22.58
C PHE A 135 12.34 5.85 -22.61
N PRO A 136 13.05 5.45 -23.66
CA PRO A 136 14.53 5.48 -23.70
C PRO A 136 15.12 6.91 -23.70
N LYS A 137 14.32 7.94 -23.92
CA LYS A 137 14.73 9.36 -23.92
C LYS A 137 14.25 10.11 -22.66
N ALA A 138 13.49 9.46 -21.79
CA ALA A 138 12.98 10.08 -20.58
C ALA A 138 14.08 10.17 -19.51
N ASP A 139 14.00 11.21 -18.70
CA ASP A 139 14.85 11.36 -17.52
C ASP A 139 14.37 10.51 -16.33
N GLU A 140 15.17 10.50 -15.29
CA GLU A 140 14.87 9.74 -14.05
C GLU A 140 13.63 10.28 -13.35
N GLY A 141 13.42 11.61 -13.34
CA GLY A 141 12.25 12.24 -12.72
C GLY A 141 10.95 11.79 -13.35
N PHE A 142 10.86 11.79 -14.68
CA PHE A 142 9.70 11.27 -15.42
C PHE A 142 9.45 9.78 -15.10
N MET A 143 10.50 8.94 -15.16
CA MET A 143 10.36 7.52 -14.91
C MET A 143 9.90 7.23 -13.48
N THR A 144 10.42 7.97 -12.49
CA THR A 144 10.02 7.84 -11.09
C THR A 144 8.57 8.24 -10.87
N GLU A 145 8.12 9.33 -11.47
CA GLU A 145 6.74 9.77 -11.40
C GLU A 145 5.78 8.73 -12.00
N LYS A 146 6.08 8.24 -13.20
CA LYS A 146 5.23 7.23 -13.86
C LYS A 146 5.27 5.89 -13.12
N LYS A 147 6.40 5.51 -12.53
CA LYS A 147 6.49 4.35 -11.65
C LYS A 147 5.53 4.50 -10.46
N ILE A 148 5.56 5.61 -9.76
CA ILE A 148 4.66 5.86 -8.62
C ILE A 148 3.19 5.75 -9.04
N ALA A 149 2.82 6.33 -10.19
CA ALA A 149 1.46 6.24 -10.71
C ALA A 149 1.02 4.80 -11.01
N LEU A 150 1.93 3.98 -11.56
CA LEU A 150 1.64 2.59 -11.95
C LEU A 150 1.54 1.64 -10.76
N VAL A 151 2.44 1.74 -9.75
CA VAL A 151 2.47 0.83 -8.59
C VAL A 151 1.64 1.30 -7.41
N LYS A 152 0.96 2.44 -7.51
CA LYS A 152 0.07 2.92 -6.46
C LYS A 152 -1.04 1.89 -6.19
N ASN A 153 -1.27 1.54 -4.91
CA ASN A 153 -2.22 0.49 -4.53
C ASN A 153 -3.62 0.65 -5.14
N GLU A 154 -4.12 1.89 -5.26
CA GLU A 154 -5.41 2.11 -5.91
C GLU A 154 -5.39 1.80 -7.41
N HIS A 155 -4.26 2.05 -8.09
CA HIS A 155 -4.12 1.75 -9.51
C HIS A 155 -3.99 0.24 -9.75
N ILE A 156 -3.05 -0.43 -9.07
CA ILE A 156 -2.89 -1.90 -9.21
C ILE A 156 -4.10 -2.66 -8.67
N GLY A 157 -4.81 -2.10 -7.68
CA GLY A 157 -6.09 -2.63 -7.20
C GLY A 157 -7.20 -2.54 -8.26
N LYS A 158 -7.20 -1.48 -9.07
CA LYS A 158 -8.11 -1.36 -10.22
C LYS A 158 -7.78 -2.46 -11.25
N LEU A 159 -6.50 -2.70 -11.55
CA LEU A 159 -6.09 -3.81 -12.43
C LEU A 159 -6.59 -5.16 -11.90
N ALA A 160 -6.40 -5.44 -10.60
CA ALA A 160 -6.91 -6.65 -9.96
C ALA A 160 -8.44 -6.80 -10.09
N TYR A 161 -9.17 -5.70 -9.97
CA TYR A 161 -10.62 -5.67 -10.13
C TYR A 161 -11.03 -5.95 -11.58
N GLU A 162 -10.40 -5.31 -12.56
CA GLU A 162 -10.64 -5.52 -14.00
C GLU A 162 -10.27 -6.94 -14.46
N MET A 163 -9.26 -7.55 -13.82
CA MET A 163 -8.92 -8.96 -14.02
C MET A 163 -9.93 -9.93 -13.38
N HIS A 164 -10.86 -9.43 -12.58
CA HIS A 164 -11.83 -10.21 -11.82
C HIS A 164 -11.22 -11.23 -10.85
N ILE A 165 -10.02 -10.96 -10.31
CA ILE A 165 -9.38 -11.84 -9.34
C ILE A 165 -9.92 -11.63 -7.91
N ASN A 166 -10.56 -10.51 -7.65
CA ASN A 166 -11.17 -10.18 -6.37
C ASN A 166 -12.24 -11.19 -5.89
N LYS A 167 -12.88 -11.91 -6.80
CA LYS A 167 -13.92 -12.92 -6.48
C LYS A 167 -13.41 -14.10 -5.66
N TRP A 168 -12.10 -14.37 -5.67
CA TRP A 168 -11.48 -15.42 -4.87
C TRP A 168 -10.83 -14.92 -3.57
N LEU A 169 -10.94 -13.60 -3.28
CA LEU A 169 -10.38 -13.07 -2.04
C LEU A 169 -11.14 -13.66 -0.83
N ILE A 170 -10.42 -14.32 0.06
CA ILE A 170 -10.93 -14.96 1.26
C ILE A 170 -10.82 -13.97 2.42
N ILE A 171 -11.96 -13.53 2.93
CA ILE A 171 -12.09 -12.49 3.97
C ILE A 171 -13.15 -12.88 4.99
N SER A 172 -13.08 -12.28 6.19
CA SER A 172 -14.09 -12.50 7.23
C SER A 172 -15.43 -11.86 6.86
N LYS A 173 -16.47 -12.26 7.59
CA LYS A 173 -17.83 -11.71 7.43
C LYS A 173 -17.84 -10.20 7.62
N TYR A 174 -17.21 -9.69 8.67
CA TYR A 174 -17.09 -8.25 8.90
C TYR A 174 -16.35 -7.53 7.78
N ALA A 175 -15.26 -8.12 7.28
CA ALA A 175 -14.51 -7.56 6.16
C ALA A 175 -15.35 -7.52 4.87
N GLU A 176 -16.24 -8.49 4.65
CA GLU A 176 -17.21 -8.48 3.55
C GLU A 176 -18.22 -7.33 3.70
N GLU A 177 -18.80 -7.16 4.88
CA GLU A 177 -19.72 -6.05 5.22
C GLU A 177 -19.06 -4.68 4.99
N LYS A 178 -17.76 -4.57 5.27
CA LYS A 178 -16.94 -3.38 4.98
C LYS A 178 -16.50 -3.25 3.52
N LYS A 179 -16.99 -4.12 2.64
CA LYS A 179 -16.73 -4.11 1.19
C LYS A 179 -15.23 -4.23 0.84
N ILE A 180 -14.46 -4.99 1.65
CA ILE A 180 -13.02 -5.19 1.41
C ILE A 180 -12.78 -5.84 0.05
N ARG A 181 -13.66 -6.73 -0.42
CA ARG A 181 -13.59 -7.40 -1.73
C ARG A 181 -13.62 -6.44 -2.93
N THR A 182 -14.04 -5.19 -2.72
CA THR A 182 -14.07 -4.13 -3.75
C THR A 182 -13.20 -2.92 -3.38
N ASN A 183 -12.49 -2.98 -2.26
CA ASN A 183 -11.60 -1.91 -1.84
C ASN A 183 -10.30 -1.93 -2.64
N LEU A 184 -10.07 -0.92 -3.47
CA LEU A 184 -8.94 -0.89 -4.39
C LEU A 184 -7.58 -0.99 -3.68
N LYS A 185 -7.41 -0.41 -2.48
CA LYS A 185 -6.15 -0.56 -1.74
C LYS A 185 -5.88 -2.00 -1.34
N LYS A 186 -6.92 -2.71 -0.87
CA LYS A 186 -6.81 -4.12 -0.48
C LYS A 186 -6.65 -5.04 -1.70
N LEU A 187 -7.24 -4.67 -2.82
CA LEU A 187 -7.01 -5.36 -4.07
C LEU A 187 -5.61 -5.12 -4.64
N GLY A 188 -4.99 -3.97 -4.34
CA GLY A 188 -3.56 -3.75 -4.61
C GLY A 188 -2.69 -4.77 -3.89
N CYS A 189 -2.87 -4.94 -2.58
CA CYS A 189 -2.18 -5.95 -1.78
C CYS A 189 -2.41 -7.39 -2.32
N LEU A 190 -3.63 -7.67 -2.79
CA LEU A 190 -3.93 -8.95 -3.45
C LEU A 190 -3.13 -9.14 -4.75
N PHE A 191 -3.04 -8.09 -5.57
CA PHE A 191 -2.29 -8.14 -6.83
C PHE A 191 -0.80 -8.40 -6.59
N GLU A 192 -0.20 -7.70 -5.64
CA GLU A 192 1.18 -7.92 -5.21
C GLU A 192 1.37 -9.34 -4.68
N ALA A 193 0.48 -9.83 -3.83
CA ALA A 193 0.54 -11.19 -3.31
C ALA A 193 0.44 -12.26 -4.42
N PHE A 194 -0.37 -12.01 -5.46
CA PHE A 194 -0.48 -12.89 -6.62
C PHE A 194 0.84 -12.92 -7.43
N ILE A 195 1.47 -11.76 -7.64
CA ILE A 195 2.80 -11.66 -8.28
C ILE A 195 3.84 -12.40 -7.45
N GLY A 196 3.83 -12.23 -6.12
CA GLY A 196 4.72 -12.94 -5.21
C GLY A 196 4.57 -14.46 -5.29
N ALA A 197 3.32 -14.96 -5.39
CA ALA A 197 3.06 -16.39 -5.59
C ALA A 197 3.59 -16.89 -6.93
N LEU A 198 3.35 -16.13 -8.01
CA LEU A 198 3.83 -16.44 -9.35
C LEU A 198 5.37 -16.49 -9.40
N PHE A 199 6.02 -15.49 -8.82
CA PHE A 199 7.49 -15.42 -8.74
C PHE A 199 8.07 -16.63 -8.01
N LEU A 200 7.54 -16.99 -6.84
CA LEU A 200 8.02 -18.12 -6.05
C LEU A 200 7.72 -19.47 -6.71
N ASP A 201 6.56 -19.63 -7.33
CA ASP A 201 6.17 -20.87 -8.01
C ASP A 201 7.16 -21.24 -9.11
N PHE A 202 7.49 -20.30 -9.97
CA PHE A 202 8.40 -20.57 -11.08
C PHE A 202 9.88 -20.55 -10.69
N ASN A 203 10.24 -19.97 -9.54
CA ASN A 203 11.60 -20.11 -9.02
C ASN A 203 11.87 -21.50 -8.41
N LYS A 204 10.85 -22.29 -8.14
CA LYS A 204 10.98 -23.63 -7.54
C LYS A 204 11.83 -23.66 -6.27
N ILE A 205 11.81 -22.60 -5.48
CA ILE A 205 12.59 -22.52 -4.25
C ILE A 205 11.91 -23.44 -3.22
N SER A 206 12.48 -24.62 -2.98
CA SER A 206 12.15 -25.40 -1.80
C SER A 206 12.98 -24.85 -0.64
N VAL A 207 12.34 -24.06 0.23
CA VAL A 207 12.96 -23.70 1.50
C VAL A 207 12.88 -24.93 2.41
N LYS A 208 13.80 -25.88 2.22
CA LYS A 208 14.14 -26.92 3.18
C LYS A 208 15.52 -26.56 3.67
N ASP A 209 15.57 -25.79 4.75
CA ASP A 209 16.90 -25.45 5.20
C ASP A 209 16.91 -25.04 6.66
N GLU A 210 17.14 -25.99 7.53
CA GLU A 210 17.61 -25.72 8.87
C GLU A 210 19.13 -25.46 8.93
N ASP A 211 19.90 -25.98 7.98
CA ASP A 211 21.37 -25.90 7.98
C ASP A 211 22.01 -25.36 6.68
N GLY A 212 21.24 -25.12 5.65
CA GLY A 212 21.74 -24.65 4.36
C GLY A 212 21.38 -23.18 4.06
N TRP A 213 21.35 -22.35 5.08
CA TRP A 213 21.08 -20.90 5.03
C TRP A 213 21.58 -20.30 3.72
N PHE A 214 20.71 -19.78 2.88
CA PHE A 214 21.01 -19.18 1.59
C PHE A 214 21.37 -20.12 0.42
N LYS A 215 21.55 -21.43 0.64
CA LYS A 215 21.94 -22.32 -0.46
C LYS A 215 20.97 -22.34 -1.63
N ASN A 216 19.66 -22.12 -1.35
CA ASN A 216 18.60 -22.05 -2.33
C ASN A 216 17.88 -20.67 -2.40
N VAL A 217 18.19 -19.74 -1.50
CA VAL A 217 17.52 -18.44 -1.39
C VAL A 217 17.92 -17.50 -2.53
N PHE A 218 19.15 -17.65 -3.03
CA PHE A 218 19.70 -16.82 -4.11
C PHE A 218 19.66 -17.48 -5.49
N VAL A 219 19.09 -18.68 -5.62
CA VAL A 219 18.90 -19.27 -6.93
C VAL A 219 17.73 -18.57 -7.61
N THR A 220 18.04 -17.63 -8.47
CA THR A 220 17.05 -17.02 -9.36
C THR A 220 16.66 -18.03 -10.43
N GLY A 221 15.44 -18.49 -10.38
CA GLY A 221 14.82 -19.30 -11.42
C GLY A 221 14.10 -18.42 -12.47
N PRO A 222 13.30 -19.01 -13.34
CA PRO A 222 12.52 -18.29 -14.36
C PRO A 222 11.35 -17.48 -13.78
N GLY A 223 11.15 -17.47 -12.47
CA GLY A 223 10.05 -16.79 -11.80
C GLY A 223 10.01 -15.30 -12.08
N PHE A 224 11.16 -14.62 -12.13
CA PHE A 224 11.20 -13.20 -12.50
C PHE A 224 10.73 -12.99 -13.94
N GLN A 225 11.17 -13.82 -14.88
CA GLN A 225 10.74 -13.74 -16.28
C GLN A 225 9.22 -13.96 -16.42
N MET A 226 8.67 -14.93 -15.71
CA MET A 226 7.23 -15.21 -15.73
C MET A 226 6.43 -14.05 -15.10
N ALA A 227 6.89 -13.52 -13.98
CA ALA A 227 6.30 -12.33 -13.38
C ALA A 227 6.38 -11.11 -14.31
N GLN A 228 7.49 -10.92 -15.02
CA GLN A 228 7.65 -9.86 -16.01
C GLN A 228 6.65 -9.99 -17.17
N ILE A 229 6.54 -11.16 -17.79
CA ILE A 229 5.57 -11.41 -18.85
C ILE A 229 4.15 -11.09 -18.37
N PHE A 230 3.80 -11.55 -17.20
CA PHE A 230 2.48 -11.31 -16.60
C PHE A 230 2.21 -9.82 -16.39
N VAL A 231 3.09 -9.11 -15.68
CA VAL A 231 2.91 -7.68 -15.36
C VAL A 231 2.89 -6.81 -16.61
N GLU A 232 3.81 -7.03 -17.55
CA GLU A 232 3.85 -6.28 -18.81
C GLU A 232 2.57 -6.51 -19.62
N SER A 233 2.09 -7.76 -19.71
CA SER A 233 0.81 -8.07 -20.38
C SER A 233 -0.40 -7.43 -19.72
N VAL A 234 -0.43 -7.37 -18.39
CA VAL A 234 -1.49 -6.66 -17.63
C VAL A 234 -1.43 -5.17 -17.94
N PHE A 235 -0.25 -4.55 -17.92
CA PHE A 235 -0.09 -3.13 -18.22
C PHE A 235 -0.53 -2.80 -19.66
N GLU A 236 -0.12 -3.57 -20.65
CA GLU A 236 -0.53 -3.35 -22.04
C GLU A 236 -2.04 -3.56 -22.25
N SER A 237 -2.67 -4.43 -21.47
CA SER A 237 -4.10 -4.72 -21.60
C SER A 237 -5.00 -3.70 -20.90
N HIS A 238 -4.56 -3.09 -19.81
CA HIS A 238 -5.44 -2.32 -18.91
C HIS A 238 -4.99 -0.89 -18.66
N VAL A 239 -3.73 -0.52 -18.93
CA VAL A 239 -3.23 0.82 -18.64
C VAL A 239 -3.54 1.77 -19.80
N ASP A 240 -4.24 2.85 -19.51
CA ASP A 240 -4.37 3.98 -20.42
C ASP A 240 -3.09 4.82 -20.39
N TRP A 241 -2.16 4.49 -21.28
CA TRP A 241 -0.87 5.16 -21.38
C TRP A 241 -1.00 6.64 -21.73
N THR A 242 -1.99 7.02 -22.51
CA THR A 242 -2.24 8.42 -22.84
C THR A 242 -2.57 9.21 -21.59
N LYS A 243 -3.42 8.66 -20.75
CA LYS A 243 -3.76 9.27 -19.47
C LYS A 243 -2.55 9.33 -18.54
N ILE A 244 -1.83 8.21 -18.36
CA ILE A 244 -0.64 8.16 -17.48
C ILE A 244 0.43 9.16 -17.90
N ILE A 245 0.67 9.34 -19.20
CA ILE A 245 1.68 10.27 -19.70
C ILE A 245 1.24 11.72 -19.50
N ASN A 246 -0.03 12.03 -19.76
CA ASN A 246 -0.54 13.39 -19.74
C ASN A 246 -1.01 13.86 -18.35
N THR A 247 -1.23 12.95 -17.40
CA THR A 247 -1.65 13.32 -16.04
C THR A 247 -0.41 13.50 -15.18
N ASP A 248 -0.22 14.72 -14.72
CA ASP A 248 0.74 15.08 -13.70
C ASP A 248 -0.04 15.46 -12.44
N ASP A 249 -0.27 14.50 -11.57
CA ASP A 249 -1.06 14.67 -10.33
C ASP A 249 -0.21 15.18 -9.16
N ASN A 250 1.09 15.41 -9.37
CA ASN A 250 1.99 15.87 -8.32
C ASN A 250 2.17 17.39 -8.34
N TYR A 251 1.06 18.10 -8.22
CA TYR A 251 1.03 19.58 -8.26
C TYR A 251 2.01 20.22 -7.26
N LYS A 252 2.21 19.60 -6.09
CA LYS A 252 3.20 20.07 -5.11
C LYS A 252 4.62 20.07 -5.69
N ASN A 253 5.01 18.99 -6.35
CA ASN A 253 6.33 18.87 -6.97
C ASN A 253 6.49 19.82 -8.17
N ILE A 254 5.46 19.92 -9.02
CA ILE A 254 5.46 20.85 -10.16
C ILE A 254 5.67 22.27 -9.70
N LEU A 255 4.91 22.70 -8.68
CA LEU A 255 5.03 24.03 -8.10
C LEU A 255 6.42 24.24 -7.50
N GLN A 256 6.93 23.29 -6.73
CA GLN A 256 8.26 23.35 -6.12
C GLN A 256 9.35 23.48 -7.18
N VAL A 257 9.32 22.67 -8.25
CA VAL A 257 10.29 22.71 -9.34
C VAL A 257 10.24 24.06 -10.08
N LYS A 258 9.03 24.58 -10.35
CA LYS A 258 8.86 25.90 -10.98
C LYS A 258 9.45 27.02 -10.11
N ILE A 259 9.12 27.04 -8.82
CA ILE A 259 9.64 28.07 -7.90
C ILE A 259 11.15 27.94 -7.75
N GLN A 260 11.68 26.73 -7.61
CA GLN A 260 13.11 26.50 -7.51
C GLN A 260 13.87 26.96 -8.79
N LYS A 261 13.26 26.76 -9.96
CA LYS A 261 13.83 27.22 -11.22
C LYS A 261 13.88 28.75 -11.31
N GLU A 262 12.78 29.41 -10.96
CA GLU A 262 12.62 30.87 -11.10
C GLU A 262 13.31 31.66 -9.97
N PHE A 263 13.19 31.21 -8.73
CA PHE A 263 13.59 31.99 -7.55
C PHE A 263 14.73 31.35 -6.75
N LYS A 264 15.19 30.13 -7.09
CA LYS A 264 16.24 29.37 -6.38
C LYS A 264 15.90 29.09 -4.90
N THR A 265 14.61 29.07 -4.58
CA THR A 265 14.06 28.77 -3.25
C THR A 265 12.96 27.72 -3.35
N THR A 266 12.41 27.30 -2.22
CA THR A 266 11.28 26.37 -2.14
C THR A 266 10.07 27.06 -1.52
N PRO A 267 8.83 26.67 -1.87
CA PRO A 267 7.64 27.20 -1.21
C PRO A 267 7.53 26.68 0.20
N ASP A 268 6.96 27.51 1.09
CA ASP A 268 6.63 27.16 2.48
C ASP A 268 5.18 26.70 2.58
N TYR A 269 4.92 25.67 3.38
CA TYR A 269 3.59 25.08 3.61
C TYR A 269 3.19 25.32 5.06
N LEU A 270 2.12 26.03 5.30
CA LEU A 270 1.63 26.36 6.63
C LEU A 270 0.19 25.91 6.82
N GLU A 271 -0.10 25.46 8.04
CA GLU A 271 -1.46 25.25 8.49
C GLU A 271 -2.09 26.60 8.84
N ILE A 272 -3.17 26.94 8.16
CA ILE A 272 -3.93 28.17 8.38
C ILE A 272 -4.97 27.92 9.49
N SER A 273 -5.72 26.81 9.36
CA SER A 273 -6.76 26.42 10.31
C SER A 273 -6.95 24.90 10.32
N HIS A 274 -7.52 24.39 11.42
CA HIS A 274 -7.94 23.00 11.54
C HIS A 274 -9.30 22.95 12.24
N THR A 275 -10.27 22.33 11.59
CA THR A 275 -11.60 22.07 12.14
C THR A 275 -11.92 20.58 12.08
N ILE A 276 -12.77 20.09 12.99
CA ILE A 276 -13.17 18.66 13.02
C ILE A 276 -13.96 18.29 11.77
N ASP A 277 -14.77 19.21 11.25
CA ASP A 277 -15.68 18.96 10.13
C ASP A 277 -14.97 19.06 8.78
N GLU A 278 -14.19 20.11 8.55
CA GLU A 278 -13.54 20.41 7.26
C GLU A 278 -12.11 19.84 7.16
N GLY A 279 -11.46 19.61 8.30
CA GLY A 279 -10.09 19.13 8.40
C GLY A 279 -9.05 20.26 8.40
N TYR A 280 -7.94 20.06 7.71
CA TYR A 280 -6.81 20.98 7.66
C TYR A 280 -6.93 21.93 6.47
N GLU A 281 -6.88 23.23 6.75
CA GLU A 281 -6.65 24.25 5.72
C GLU A 281 -5.14 24.55 5.67
N MET A 282 -4.51 24.28 4.53
CA MET A 282 -3.10 24.50 4.29
C MET A 282 -2.90 25.63 3.29
N GLY A 283 -2.01 26.57 3.62
CA GLY A 283 -1.55 27.63 2.70
C GLY A 283 -0.16 27.31 2.14
N VAL A 284 0.04 27.67 0.89
CA VAL A 284 1.34 27.56 0.20
C VAL A 284 1.85 28.98 -0.03
N TYR A 285 3.03 29.27 0.46
CA TYR A 285 3.60 30.60 0.45
C TYR A 285 4.95 30.65 -0.25
N LEU A 286 5.22 31.77 -0.89
CA LEU A 286 6.54 32.10 -1.43
C LEU A 286 7.10 33.29 -0.66
N CYS A 287 8.20 33.05 0.08
CA CYS A 287 8.91 34.06 0.85
C CYS A 287 10.22 34.41 0.15
N LEU A 288 10.37 35.65 -0.27
CA LEU A 288 11.56 36.14 -0.93
C LEU A 288 12.14 37.33 -0.16
N GLY A 289 13.46 37.33 0.05
CA GLY A 289 14.18 38.39 0.78
C GLY A 289 14.14 38.29 2.30
N LYS A 290 13.10 37.72 2.89
CA LYS A 290 12.98 37.46 4.32
C LYS A 290 12.45 36.05 4.59
N PRO A 291 12.92 35.36 5.64
CA PRO A 291 12.42 34.05 5.99
C PRO A 291 11.02 34.16 6.65
N LEU A 292 10.21 33.12 6.49
CA LEU A 292 8.82 33.06 6.91
C LEU A 292 8.58 33.44 8.40
N HIS A 293 9.49 33.02 9.30
CA HIS A 293 9.35 33.30 10.74
C HIS A 293 9.46 34.78 11.11
N GLN A 294 9.87 35.65 10.17
CA GLN A 294 9.95 37.11 10.32
C GLN A 294 8.77 37.83 9.66
N LEU A 295 7.82 37.08 9.07
CA LEU A 295 6.68 37.62 8.33
C LEU A 295 5.38 37.30 9.07
N ASN A 296 4.41 38.21 9.01
CA ASN A 296 3.06 37.95 9.48
C ASN A 296 2.25 37.33 8.33
N ILE A 297 1.60 36.19 8.56
CA ILE A 297 0.80 35.47 7.54
C ILE A 297 -0.28 36.37 6.94
N GLY A 298 -0.86 37.29 7.76
CA GLY A 298 -1.86 38.26 7.32
C GLY A 298 -1.36 39.26 6.27
N ASP A 299 -0.04 39.46 6.16
CA ASP A 299 0.56 40.41 5.22
C ASP A 299 0.87 39.75 3.86
N SER A 300 0.53 38.48 3.69
CA SER A 300 0.73 37.79 2.42
C SER A 300 -0.21 38.33 1.34
N VAL A 301 0.34 38.57 0.15
CA VAL A 301 -0.42 39.06 -1.01
C VAL A 301 -0.77 37.86 -1.92
N PRO A 302 -2.03 37.68 -2.30
CA PRO A 302 -2.43 36.61 -3.22
C PRO A 302 -1.70 36.70 -4.56
N PHE A 303 -1.31 35.53 -5.12
CA PHE A 303 -0.59 35.43 -6.39
C PHE A 303 -1.34 36.09 -7.55
N GLU A 304 -2.66 36.06 -7.53
CA GLU A 304 -3.53 36.66 -8.55
C GLU A 304 -3.28 38.17 -8.71
N ILE A 305 -2.83 38.88 -7.67
CA ILE A 305 -2.51 40.31 -7.70
C ILE A 305 -1.24 40.55 -8.51
N TYR A 306 -0.27 39.63 -8.43
CA TYR A 306 0.95 39.70 -9.22
C TYR A 306 0.76 39.22 -10.68
N GLY A 307 -0.09 38.20 -10.86
CA GLY A 307 -0.43 37.62 -12.14
C GLY A 307 0.66 36.77 -12.79
N SER A 308 1.94 36.98 -12.47
CA SER A 308 3.07 36.22 -13.03
C SER A 308 4.29 36.22 -12.12
N PHE A 309 5.15 35.20 -12.26
CA PHE A 309 6.43 35.11 -11.55
C PHE A 309 7.40 36.26 -12.00
N GLN A 310 7.33 36.66 -13.24
CA GLN A 310 8.13 37.75 -13.73
C GLN A 310 7.81 39.07 -12.99
N ARG A 311 6.54 39.35 -12.75
CA ARG A 311 6.11 40.53 -11.99
C ARG A 311 6.57 40.47 -10.51
N ILE A 312 6.61 39.30 -9.92
CA ILE A 312 7.17 39.10 -8.57
C ILE A 312 8.68 39.45 -8.57
N GLN A 313 9.42 39.01 -9.59
CA GLN A 313 10.86 39.32 -9.73
C GLN A 313 11.10 40.84 -9.89
N GLU A 314 10.30 41.53 -10.69
CA GLU A 314 10.38 42.98 -10.85
C GLU A 314 10.17 43.70 -9.51
N ILE A 315 9.11 43.32 -8.76
CA ILE A 315 8.81 43.95 -7.48
C ILE A 315 9.90 43.64 -6.44
N LEU A 316 10.50 42.43 -6.48
CA LEU A 316 11.62 42.09 -5.59
C LEU A 316 12.86 42.97 -5.86
N MET A 317 13.04 43.51 -7.05
CA MET A 317 14.11 44.47 -7.32
C MET A 317 13.84 45.87 -6.69
N GLU A 318 12.58 46.20 -6.48
CA GLU A 318 12.15 47.50 -5.90
C GLU A 318 11.96 47.42 -4.39
N GLN A 319 11.72 46.21 -3.83
CA GLN A 319 11.41 45.99 -2.44
C GLN A 319 12.41 45.03 -1.76
N THR A 320 12.59 45.18 -0.47
CA THR A 320 13.52 44.33 0.32
C THR A 320 13.02 42.91 0.51
N TYR A 321 11.71 42.67 0.36
CA TYR A 321 11.09 41.33 0.45
C TYR A 321 9.75 41.30 -0.28
N VAL A 322 9.34 40.12 -0.69
CA VAL A 322 8.01 39.85 -1.26
C VAL A 322 7.44 38.59 -0.56
N PHE A 323 6.18 38.69 -0.11
CA PHE A 323 5.50 37.60 0.55
C PHE A 323 4.18 37.26 -0.16
N VAL A 324 4.15 36.10 -0.82
CA VAL A 324 3.06 35.73 -1.73
C VAL A 324 2.33 34.50 -1.20
N LEU A 325 1.00 34.56 -1.14
CA LEU A 325 0.15 33.39 -1.00
C LEU A 325 -0.08 32.79 -2.39
N LEU A 326 0.48 31.60 -2.63
CA LEU A 326 0.39 30.91 -3.93
C LEU A 326 -0.92 30.11 -4.08
N GLY A 327 -1.50 29.69 -2.97
CA GLY A 327 -2.77 28.97 -2.98
C GLY A 327 -3.11 28.35 -1.62
N LYS A 328 -4.33 27.84 -1.51
CA LYS A 328 -4.83 27.17 -0.30
C LYS A 328 -5.49 25.86 -0.68
N GLY A 329 -5.42 24.88 0.22
CA GLY A 329 -6.11 23.59 0.07
C GLY A 329 -6.73 23.13 1.39
N ILE A 330 -7.91 22.52 1.31
CA ILE A 330 -8.63 21.99 2.48
C ILE A 330 -8.84 20.49 2.30
N HIS A 331 -8.42 19.70 3.29
CA HIS A 331 -8.65 18.26 3.29
C HIS A 331 -8.55 17.68 4.72
N LYS A 332 -9.30 16.61 5.00
CA LYS A 332 -9.24 15.87 6.29
C LYS A 332 -7.85 15.31 6.63
N ILE A 333 -6.99 15.13 5.64
CA ILE A 333 -5.61 14.66 5.82
C ILE A 333 -4.68 15.80 5.42
N LYS A 334 -3.84 16.29 6.33
CA LYS A 334 -2.91 17.41 6.15
C LYS A 334 -2.07 17.30 4.86
N LYS A 335 -1.43 16.15 4.65
CA LYS A 335 -0.61 15.89 3.46
C LYS A 335 -1.39 16.00 2.14
N LYS A 336 -2.68 15.72 2.16
CA LYS A 336 -3.55 15.88 0.96
C LYS A 336 -3.97 17.32 0.77
N ALA A 337 -4.22 18.06 1.85
CA ALA A 337 -4.50 19.50 1.78
C ALA A 337 -3.35 20.28 1.12
N GLU A 338 -2.09 19.90 1.40
CA GLU A 338 -0.90 20.47 0.76
C GLU A 338 -0.80 20.20 -0.76
N GLN A 339 -1.51 19.22 -1.29
CA GLN A 339 -1.50 18.82 -2.71
C GLN A 339 -2.71 19.36 -3.49
N MET A 340 -3.71 19.90 -2.78
CA MET A 340 -4.90 20.47 -3.41
C MET A 340 -4.60 21.92 -3.87
N ARG A 341 -5.29 22.32 -4.96
CA ARG A 341 -5.26 23.67 -5.46
C ARG A 341 -6.12 24.58 -4.62
#